data_fe940adf56fe6c672bedd6870b3fd99c
#
_entry.id   fe940adf56fe6c672bedd6870b3fd99c
#
_cell.length_a   1.000
_cell.length_b   1.000
_cell.length_c   1.000
_cell.angle_alpha   90.00
_cell.angle_beta   90.00
_cell.angle_gamma   90.00
#
_symmetry.space_group_name_H-M   'P 1'
#
loop_
_entity.id
_entity.type
_entity.pdbx_description
1 polymer ?
#
loop_
_entity_poly.entity_id
_entity_poly.type
_entity_poly.pdbx_seq_one_letter_code
_entity_poly.pdbx_strand_id
1 'polypeptide(L)'
;MTLQDARTASGWKDEGDELFEKGDFEGAIRCYDQVLVLFPSDPEIWTRKGLALSELKRYDEAIKSYDTALVRYPRETYVWINKGVALNKVGKAIEAIRCFDTSIDIDPQDADAWCQKAVSFGLLKWFEEALECFETAIRVDPRHAVAWYNKGITLLKLKRENEAGYALDQAKKLGFS
;
A
#
# COMPACT_ATOMS: atom_id res chain seq x y z
N MET A 1 11.65 27.40 16.39
CA MET A 1 12.39 26.27 15.78
C MET A 1 13.84 26.68 15.65
N THR A 2 14.73 26.04 16.33
CA THR A 2 16.16 26.32 16.29
C THR A 2 16.86 25.42 15.26
N LEU A 3 18.07 25.84 14.80
CA LEU A 3 18.92 24.99 13.94
C LEU A 3 19.29 23.67 14.63
N GLN A 4 19.33 23.67 15.97
CA GLN A 4 19.62 22.51 16.78
C GLN A 4 18.45 21.51 16.74
N ASP A 5 17.19 21.97 16.81
CA ASP A 5 16.00 21.11 16.71
C ASP A 5 15.94 20.40 15.36
N ALA A 6 16.23 21.13 14.26
CA ALA A 6 16.26 20.56 12.92
C ALA A 6 17.37 19.49 12.75
N ARG A 7 18.58 19.71 13.30
CA ARG A 7 19.66 18.72 13.25
C ARG A 7 19.34 17.48 14.09
N THR A 8 18.71 17.67 15.24
CA THR A 8 18.30 16.58 16.12
C THR A 8 17.20 15.74 15.45
N ALA A 9 16.22 16.39 14.82
CA ALA A 9 15.16 15.70 14.10
C ALA A 9 15.69 14.90 12.90
N SER A 10 16.63 15.47 12.11
CA SER A 10 17.28 14.74 11.02
C SER A 10 18.00 13.49 11.54
N GLY A 11 18.73 13.61 12.64
CA GLY A 11 19.42 12.47 13.25
C GLY A 11 18.46 11.35 13.67
N TRP A 12 17.35 11.70 14.32
CA TRP A 12 16.32 10.72 14.68
C TRP A 12 15.64 10.08 13.46
N LYS A 13 15.39 10.88 12.39
CA LYS A 13 14.84 10.34 11.15
C LYS A 13 15.80 9.34 10.52
N ASP A 14 17.07 9.71 10.36
CA ASP A 14 18.08 8.84 9.73
C ASP A 14 18.29 7.55 10.52
N GLU A 15 18.34 7.61 11.85
CA GLU A 15 18.40 6.44 12.72
C GLU A 15 17.14 5.57 12.60
N GLY A 16 15.96 6.20 12.53
CA GLY A 16 14.69 5.49 12.33
C GLY A 16 14.65 4.74 11.00
N ASP A 17 15.15 5.36 9.93
CA ASP A 17 15.24 4.76 8.60
C ASP A 17 16.21 3.56 8.59
N GLU A 18 17.37 3.69 9.23
CA GLU A 18 18.30 2.57 9.39
C GLU A 18 17.72 1.40 10.19
N LEU A 19 16.99 1.69 11.27
CA LEU A 19 16.34 0.66 12.07
C LEU A 19 15.22 -0.03 11.29
N PHE A 20 14.48 0.71 10.49
CA PHE A 20 13.46 0.16 9.59
C PHE A 20 14.08 -0.81 8.58
N GLU A 21 15.16 -0.43 7.92
CA GLU A 21 15.88 -1.28 6.98
C GLU A 21 16.46 -2.55 7.63
N LYS A 22 16.85 -2.47 8.90
CA LYS A 22 17.31 -3.62 9.71
C LYS A 22 16.17 -4.50 10.23
N GLY A 23 14.91 -4.10 10.03
CA GLY A 23 13.72 -4.79 10.53
C GLY A 23 13.39 -4.53 11.99
N ASP A 24 14.08 -3.61 12.68
CA ASP A 24 13.70 -3.13 14.02
C ASP A 24 12.62 -2.04 13.91
N PHE A 25 11.41 -2.48 13.60
CA PHE A 25 10.28 -1.58 13.38
C PHE A 25 9.85 -0.86 14.66
N GLU A 26 9.94 -1.49 15.83
CA GLU A 26 9.71 -0.82 17.12
C GLU A 26 10.75 0.27 17.37
N GLY A 27 12.02 0.01 17.08
CA GLY A 27 13.09 1.01 17.14
C GLY A 27 12.81 2.18 16.25
N ALA A 28 12.46 1.90 14.98
CA ALA A 28 12.11 2.93 14.00
C ALA A 28 10.94 3.81 14.47
N ILE A 29 9.87 3.22 15.00
CA ILE A 29 8.72 3.96 15.54
C ILE A 29 9.16 4.90 16.67
N ARG A 30 10.00 4.45 17.61
CA ARG A 30 10.51 5.30 18.69
C ARG A 30 11.27 6.52 18.15
N CYS A 31 12.10 6.33 17.13
CA CYS A 31 12.84 7.42 16.49
C CYS A 31 11.90 8.39 15.77
N TYR A 32 10.92 7.89 15.00
CA TYR A 32 9.92 8.73 14.34
C TYR A 32 9.07 9.50 15.36
N ASP A 33 8.74 8.92 16.51
CA ASP A 33 8.03 9.62 17.59
C ASP A 33 8.86 10.79 18.15
N GLN A 34 10.19 10.66 18.27
CA GLN A 34 11.05 11.78 18.66
C GLN A 34 11.02 12.93 17.63
N VAL A 35 10.99 12.60 16.34
CA VAL A 35 10.81 13.63 15.30
C VAL A 35 9.44 14.30 15.44
N LEU A 36 8.38 13.52 15.66
CA LEU A 36 7.00 14.03 15.80
C LEU A 36 6.77 14.87 17.06
N VAL A 37 7.59 14.71 18.10
CA VAL A 37 7.60 15.65 19.26
C VAL A 37 8.02 17.05 18.81
N LEU A 38 8.98 17.15 17.90
CA LEU A 38 9.50 18.43 17.38
C LEU A 38 8.66 18.95 16.21
N PHE A 39 8.17 18.05 15.36
CA PHE A 39 7.42 18.32 14.13
C PHE A 39 6.13 17.47 14.07
N PRO A 40 5.10 17.80 14.89
CA PRO A 40 3.91 16.95 15.03
C PRO A 40 3.06 16.85 13.76
N SER A 41 3.29 17.73 12.79
CA SER A 41 2.53 17.75 11.53
C SER A 41 3.35 17.29 10.32
N ASP A 42 4.51 16.66 10.52
CA ASP A 42 5.34 16.18 9.42
C ASP A 42 4.70 14.94 8.75
N PRO A 43 4.19 15.05 7.52
CA PRO A 43 3.46 13.97 6.88
C PRO A 43 4.38 12.84 6.40
N GLU A 44 5.64 13.13 6.09
CA GLU A 44 6.61 12.10 5.73
C GLU A 44 6.87 11.17 6.92
N ILE A 45 7.08 11.73 8.10
CA ILE A 45 7.34 10.96 9.32
C ILE A 45 6.12 10.16 9.75
N TRP A 46 4.92 10.74 9.65
CA TRP A 46 3.67 9.99 9.88
C TRP A 46 3.53 8.81 8.93
N THR A 47 3.91 8.99 7.66
CA THR A 47 3.87 7.89 6.68
C THR A 47 4.88 6.79 7.03
N ARG A 48 6.13 7.14 7.36
CA ARG A 48 7.16 6.19 7.77
C ARG A 48 6.75 5.41 9.02
N LYS A 49 6.17 6.09 10.00
CA LYS A 49 5.60 5.44 11.19
C LYS A 49 4.47 4.48 10.82
N GLY A 50 3.58 4.87 9.90
CA GLY A 50 2.53 4.00 9.37
C GLY A 50 3.06 2.74 8.70
N LEU A 51 4.14 2.85 7.92
CA LEU A 51 4.81 1.71 7.31
C LEU A 51 5.38 0.76 8.38
N ALA A 52 6.13 1.28 9.35
CA ALA A 52 6.69 0.47 10.44
C ALA A 52 5.60 -0.23 11.26
N LEU A 53 4.49 0.44 11.55
CA LEU A 53 3.32 -0.14 12.21
C LEU A 53 2.67 -1.25 11.37
N SER A 54 2.63 -1.09 10.05
CA SER A 54 2.09 -2.10 9.12
C SER A 54 2.93 -3.37 9.12
N GLU A 55 4.27 -3.24 9.13
CA GLU A 55 5.20 -4.38 9.24
C GLU A 55 4.98 -5.16 10.55
N LEU A 56 4.68 -4.46 11.64
CA LEU A 56 4.30 -5.06 12.93
C LEU A 56 2.86 -5.57 12.98
N LYS A 57 2.10 -5.49 11.88
CA LYS A 57 0.67 -5.84 11.78
C LYS A 57 -0.23 -5.03 12.71
N ARG A 58 0.22 -3.86 13.16
CA ARG A 58 -0.54 -2.91 13.97
C ARG A 58 -1.37 -2.00 13.04
N TYR A 59 -2.22 -2.62 12.23
CA TYR A 59 -2.88 -1.96 11.10
C TYR A 59 -3.79 -0.79 11.49
N ASP A 60 -4.52 -0.88 12.61
CA ASP A 60 -5.38 0.23 13.07
C ASP A 60 -4.57 1.49 13.44
N GLU A 61 -3.36 1.31 13.98
CA GLU A 61 -2.46 2.42 14.29
C GLU A 61 -1.79 2.96 13.01
N ALA A 62 -1.45 2.07 12.08
CA ALA A 62 -0.94 2.45 10.76
C ALA A 62 -1.96 3.32 10.00
N ILE A 63 -3.24 2.92 9.98
CA ILE A 63 -4.32 3.68 9.35
C ILE A 63 -4.40 5.11 9.92
N LYS A 64 -4.35 5.26 11.26
CA LYS A 64 -4.35 6.58 11.91
C LYS A 64 -3.15 7.43 11.51
N SER A 65 -1.98 6.82 11.38
CA SER A 65 -0.77 7.50 10.94
C SER A 65 -0.89 7.99 9.50
N TYR A 66 -1.40 7.15 8.59
CA TYR A 66 -1.67 7.53 7.21
C TYR A 66 -2.75 8.62 7.11
N ASP A 67 -3.82 8.54 7.92
CA ASP A 67 -4.84 9.60 7.99
C ASP A 67 -4.22 10.95 8.35
N THR A 68 -3.30 10.96 9.33
CA THR A 68 -2.61 12.18 9.76
C THR A 68 -1.72 12.74 8.65
N ALA A 69 -1.00 11.88 7.93
CA ALA A 69 -0.17 12.28 6.79
C ALA A 69 -1.02 12.90 5.66
N LEU A 70 -2.15 12.27 5.32
CA LEU A 70 -3.03 12.68 4.23
C LEU A 70 -3.77 14.01 4.48
N VAL A 71 -3.89 14.45 5.73
CA VAL A 71 -4.39 15.82 6.05
C VAL A 71 -3.52 16.90 5.39
N ARG A 72 -2.21 16.67 5.33
CA ARG A 72 -1.24 17.62 4.76
C ARG A 72 -0.93 17.34 3.30
N TYR A 73 -0.81 16.05 2.95
CA TYR A 73 -0.45 15.59 1.61
C TYR A 73 -1.55 14.71 1.02
N PRO A 74 -2.71 15.30 0.69
CA PRO A 74 -3.88 14.54 0.22
C PRO A 74 -3.69 13.93 -1.19
N ARG A 75 -2.63 14.30 -1.91
CA ARG A 75 -2.34 13.82 -3.26
C ARG A 75 -1.19 12.80 -3.33
N GLU A 76 -0.72 12.30 -2.20
CA GLU A 76 0.32 11.27 -2.16
C GLU A 76 -0.29 9.88 -2.38
N THR A 77 -0.23 9.41 -3.63
CA THR A 77 -0.87 8.14 -4.06
C THR A 77 -0.41 6.96 -3.23
N TYR A 78 0.89 6.84 -2.96
CA TYR A 78 1.44 5.73 -2.19
C TYR A 78 0.92 5.67 -0.75
N VAL A 79 0.58 6.80 -0.14
CA VAL A 79 -0.01 6.82 1.22
C VAL A 79 -1.44 6.29 1.17
N TRP A 80 -2.22 6.67 0.15
CA TRP A 80 -3.56 6.12 -0.09
C TRP A 80 -3.52 4.61 -0.32
N ILE A 81 -2.56 4.12 -1.12
CA ILE A 81 -2.39 2.69 -1.37
C ILE A 81 -2.06 1.95 -0.07
N ASN A 82 -1.08 2.41 0.71
CA ASN A 82 -0.70 1.76 1.97
C ASN A 82 -1.83 1.76 3.00
N LYS A 83 -2.60 2.86 3.09
CA LYS A 83 -3.82 2.92 3.90
C LYS A 83 -4.85 1.88 3.44
N GLY A 84 -5.10 1.79 2.14
CA GLY A 84 -6.01 0.80 1.56
C GLY A 84 -5.57 -0.64 1.86
N VAL A 85 -4.28 -0.94 1.73
CA VAL A 85 -3.72 -2.25 2.09
C VAL A 85 -3.94 -2.55 3.57
N ALA A 86 -3.66 -1.60 4.47
CA ALA A 86 -3.90 -1.77 5.91
C ALA A 86 -5.39 -1.99 6.22
N LEU A 87 -6.30 -1.26 5.56
CA LEU A 87 -7.75 -1.46 5.67
C LEU A 87 -8.19 -2.86 5.22
N ASN A 88 -7.63 -3.39 4.13
CA ASN A 88 -7.88 -4.77 3.71
C ASN A 88 -7.46 -5.77 4.79
N LYS A 89 -6.31 -5.55 5.45
CA LYS A 89 -5.80 -6.43 6.51
C LYS A 89 -6.70 -6.48 7.75
N VAL A 90 -7.44 -5.40 8.03
CA VAL A 90 -8.45 -5.37 9.12
C VAL A 90 -9.87 -5.69 8.65
N GLY A 91 -10.04 -6.18 7.41
CA GLY A 91 -11.33 -6.61 6.87
C GLY A 91 -12.26 -5.49 6.37
N LYS A 92 -11.75 -4.26 6.23
CA LYS A 92 -12.49 -3.08 5.78
C LYS A 92 -12.35 -2.86 4.27
N ALA A 93 -12.65 -3.88 3.47
CA ALA A 93 -12.40 -3.89 2.02
C ALA A 93 -13.15 -2.77 1.26
N ILE A 94 -14.35 -2.39 1.69
CA ILE A 94 -15.10 -1.26 1.08
C ILE A 94 -14.36 0.07 1.28
N GLU A 95 -13.82 0.30 2.49
CA GLU A 95 -13.03 1.51 2.77
C GLU A 95 -11.69 1.49 2.01
N ALA A 96 -11.08 0.31 1.88
CA ALA A 96 -9.87 0.13 1.08
C ALA A 96 -10.10 0.50 -0.40
N ILE A 97 -11.21 0.06 -1.01
CA ILE A 97 -11.58 0.42 -2.39
C ILE A 97 -11.62 1.95 -2.56
N ARG A 98 -12.22 2.67 -1.62
CA ARG A 98 -12.26 4.16 -1.67
C ARG A 98 -10.87 4.79 -1.64
N CYS A 99 -9.94 4.21 -0.87
CA CYS A 99 -8.55 4.68 -0.86
C CYS A 99 -7.88 4.45 -2.22
N PHE A 100 -8.07 3.28 -2.82
CA PHE A 100 -7.53 2.98 -4.15
C PHE A 100 -8.20 3.83 -5.24
N ASP A 101 -9.51 4.08 -5.16
CA ASP A 101 -10.19 5.01 -6.06
C ASP A 101 -9.56 6.40 -6.00
N THR A 102 -9.30 6.91 -4.79
CA THR A 102 -8.64 8.21 -4.62
C THR A 102 -7.23 8.22 -5.21
N SER A 103 -6.46 7.14 -5.03
CA SER A 103 -5.13 7.00 -5.64
C SER A 103 -5.21 6.99 -7.18
N ILE A 104 -6.16 6.24 -7.74
CA ILE A 104 -6.40 6.13 -9.19
C ILE A 104 -6.86 7.47 -9.78
N ASP A 105 -7.70 8.22 -9.08
CA ASP A 105 -8.13 9.55 -9.50
C ASP A 105 -6.94 10.54 -9.57
N ILE A 106 -5.93 10.35 -8.73
CA ILE A 106 -4.70 11.16 -8.74
C ILE A 106 -3.74 10.70 -9.84
N ASP A 107 -3.51 9.39 -9.94
CA ASP A 107 -2.68 8.77 -10.98
C ASP A 107 -3.37 7.52 -11.57
N PRO A 108 -4.07 7.67 -12.71
CA PRO A 108 -4.72 6.54 -13.39
C PRO A 108 -3.75 5.51 -13.99
N GLN A 109 -2.45 5.86 -14.08
CA GLN A 109 -1.43 4.99 -14.66
C GLN A 109 -0.69 4.16 -13.58
N ASP A 110 -1.13 4.22 -12.34
CA ASP A 110 -0.58 3.38 -11.27
C ASP A 110 -1.20 1.96 -11.32
N ALA A 111 -0.45 1.00 -11.87
CA ALA A 111 -0.88 -0.39 -11.97
C ALA A 111 -1.03 -1.07 -10.61
N ASP A 112 -0.24 -0.67 -9.60
CA ASP A 112 -0.34 -1.19 -8.23
C ASP A 112 -1.67 -0.80 -7.59
N ALA A 113 -2.12 0.45 -7.77
CA ALA A 113 -3.42 0.91 -7.27
C ALA A 113 -4.57 0.10 -7.85
N TRP A 114 -4.58 -0.14 -9.17
CA TRP A 114 -5.57 -1.00 -9.83
C TRP A 114 -5.52 -2.43 -9.33
N CYS A 115 -4.32 -3.00 -9.19
CA CYS A 115 -4.12 -4.35 -8.68
C CYS A 115 -4.64 -4.49 -7.24
N GLN A 116 -4.35 -3.55 -6.36
CA GLN A 116 -4.79 -3.58 -4.96
C GLN A 116 -6.31 -3.38 -4.82
N LYS A 117 -6.91 -2.53 -5.67
CA LYS A 117 -8.37 -2.39 -5.77
C LYS A 117 -9.02 -3.73 -6.15
N ALA A 118 -8.46 -4.42 -7.15
CA ALA A 118 -8.92 -5.74 -7.56
C ALA A 118 -8.84 -6.77 -6.42
N VAL A 119 -7.75 -6.76 -5.64
CA VAL A 119 -7.61 -7.61 -4.44
C VAL A 119 -8.75 -7.33 -3.45
N SER A 120 -9.11 -6.06 -3.24
CA SER A 120 -10.24 -5.70 -2.35
C SER A 120 -11.57 -6.26 -2.84
N PHE A 121 -11.85 -6.18 -4.15
CA PHE A 121 -13.03 -6.81 -4.74
C PHE A 121 -13.01 -8.33 -4.56
N GLY A 122 -11.84 -8.96 -4.74
CA GLY A 122 -11.66 -10.39 -4.48
C GLY A 122 -11.98 -10.80 -3.04
N LEU A 123 -11.60 -9.98 -2.04
CA LEU A 123 -11.94 -10.19 -0.62
C LEU A 123 -13.46 -10.14 -0.39
N LEU A 124 -14.17 -9.30 -1.13
CA LEU A 124 -15.64 -9.21 -1.11
C LEU A 124 -16.33 -10.29 -1.96
N LYS A 125 -15.55 -11.12 -2.68
CA LYS A 125 -16.04 -12.13 -3.66
C LYS A 125 -16.73 -11.49 -4.87
N TRP A 126 -16.45 -10.25 -5.17
CA TRP A 126 -16.90 -9.54 -6.37
C TRP A 126 -15.89 -9.80 -7.49
N PHE A 127 -15.95 -11.03 -8.02
CA PHE A 127 -14.88 -11.57 -8.87
C PHE A 127 -14.87 -10.95 -10.27
N GLU A 128 -16.01 -10.54 -10.79
CA GLU A 128 -16.10 -9.85 -12.07
C GLU A 128 -15.46 -8.46 -12.01
N GLU A 129 -15.78 -7.69 -10.97
CA GLU A 129 -15.18 -6.37 -10.73
C GLU A 129 -13.68 -6.48 -10.47
N ALA A 130 -13.25 -7.52 -9.75
CA ALA A 130 -11.83 -7.80 -9.55
C ALA A 130 -11.12 -8.06 -10.88
N LEU A 131 -11.75 -8.85 -11.76
CA LEU A 131 -11.19 -9.17 -13.08
C LEU A 131 -10.99 -7.92 -13.94
N GLU A 132 -11.97 -7.02 -14.02
CA GLU A 132 -11.87 -5.76 -14.75
C GLU A 132 -10.70 -4.88 -14.25
N CYS A 133 -10.53 -4.82 -12.92
CA CYS A 133 -9.43 -4.06 -12.33
C CYS A 133 -8.06 -4.71 -12.61
N PHE A 134 -7.93 -6.05 -12.53
CA PHE A 134 -6.69 -6.74 -12.92
C PHE A 134 -6.38 -6.55 -14.40
N GLU A 135 -7.37 -6.58 -15.29
CA GLU A 135 -7.18 -6.31 -16.71
C GLU A 135 -6.69 -4.89 -16.95
N THR A 136 -7.17 -3.93 -16.18
CA THR A 136 -6.71 -2.56 -16.25
C THR A 136 -5.28 -2.42 -15.75
N ALA A 137 -4.93 -3.05 -14.61
CA ALA A 137 -3.56 -3.09 -14.11
C ALA A 137 -2.58 -3.66 -15.14
N ILE A 138 -2.94 -4.78 -15.79
CA ILE A 138 -2.16 -5.41 -16.86
C ILE A 138 -2.05 -4.54 -18.11
N ARG A 139 -3.09 -3.77 -18.45
CA ARG A 139 -3.06 -2.84 -19.58
C ARG A 139 -2.11 -1.67 -19.33
N VAL A 140 -2.07 -1.18 -18.09
CA VAL A 140 -1.14 -0.13 -17.64
C VAL A 140 0.30 -0.67 -17.56
N ASP A 141 0.50 -1.79 -16.91
CA ASP A 141 1.78 -2.50 -16.87
C ASP A 141 1.64 -3.98 -17.29
N PRO A 142 1.93 -4.31 -18.56
CA PRO A 142 1.88 -5.70 -19.05
C PRO A 142 2.86 -6.66 -18.35
N ARG A 143 3.84 -6.13 -17.60
CA ARG A 143 4.82 -6.91 -16.86
C ARG A 143 4.48 -7.08 -15.38
N HIS A 144 3.32 -6.62 -14.94
CA HIS A 144 2.86 -6.72 -13.56
C HIS A 144 2.51 -8.18 -13.20
N ALA A 145 3.52 -8.95 -12.79
CA ALA A 145 3.40 -10.40 -12.54
C ALA A 145 2.32 -10.74 -11.49
N VAL A 146 2.19 -9.93 -10.43
CA VAL A 146 1.18 -10.12 -9.38
C VAL A 146 -0.24 -9.95 -9.91
N ALA A 147 -0.47 -8.99 -10.82
CA ALA A 147 -1.78 -8.80 -11.43
C ALA A 147 -2.16 -9.99 -12.33
N TRP A 148 -1.21 -10.50 -13.12
CA TRP A 148 -1.41 -11.71 -13.91
C TRP A 148 -1.77 -12.91 -13.05
N TYR A 149 -1.02 -13.14 -11.96
CA TYR A 149 -1.28 -14.24 -11.04
C TYR A 149 -2.67 -14.14 -10.41
N ASN A 150 -3.01 -13.00 -9.82
CA ASN A 150 -4.29 -12.79 -9.16
C ASN A 150 -5.47 -12.81 -10.15
N LYS A 151 -5.27 -12.34 -11.41
CA LYS A 151 -6.23 -12.53 -12.50
C LYS A 151 -6.51 -14.03 -12.71
N GLY A 152 -5.45 -14.84 -12.80
CA GLY A 152 -5.60 -16.29 -12.97
C GLY A 152 -6.38 -16.94 -11.83
N ILE A 153 -6.06 -16.59 -10.58
CA ILE A 153 -6.80 -17.09 -9.40
C ILE A 153 -8.27 -16.65 -9.44
N THR A 154 -8.53 -15.40 -9.84
CA THR A 154 -9.91 -14.88 -9.96
C THR A 154 -10.70 -15.63 -11.04
N LEU A 155 -10.09 -15.92 -12.18
CA LEU A 155 -10.68 -16.68 -13.26
C LEU A 155 -11.01 -18.12 -12.85
N LEU A 156 -10.17 -18.76 -12.01
CA LEU A 156 -10.49 -20.08 -11.41
C LEU A 156 -11.74 -20.02 -10.52
N LYS A 157 -11.92 -18.92 -9.74
CA LYS A 157 -13.14 -18.73 -8.93
C LYS A 157 -14.38 -18.57 -9.81
N LEU A 158 -14.22 -18.00 -11.00
CA LEU A 158 -15.26 -17.86 -12.02
C LEU A 158 -15.44 -19.12 -12.91
N LYS A 159 -14.68 -20.20 -12.65
CA LYS A 159 -14.68 -21.44 -13.45
C LYS A 159 -14.29 -21.24 -14.93
N ARG A 160 -13.48 -20.21 -15.20
CA ARG A 160 -12.94 -19.88 -16.54
C ARG A 160 -11.52 -20.46 -16.70
N GLU A 161 -11.42 -21.80 -16.65
CA GLU A 161 -10.16 -22.54 -16.50
C GLU A 161 -9.16 -22.26 -17.63
N ASN A 162 -9.60 -22.21 -18.89
CA ASN A 162 -8.71 -21.96 -20.03
C ASN A 162 -8.01 -20.58 -19.94
N GLU A 163 -8.79 -19.56 -19.57
CA GLU A 163 -8.27 -18.20 -19.42
C GLU A 163 -7.38 -18.07 -18.17
N ALA A 164 -7.74 -18.79 -17.11
CA ALA A 164 -6.91 -18.86 -15.90
C ALA A 164 -5.55 -19.46 -16.20
N GLY A 165 -5.48 -20.57 -16.96
CA GLY A 165 -4.23 -21.19 -17.39
C GLY A 165 -3.33 -20.21 -18.12
N TYR A 166 -3.88 -19.46 -19.09
CA TYR A 166 -3.13 -18.43 -19.80
C TYR A 166 -2.57 -17.35 -18.85
N ALA A 167 -3.40 -16.82 -17.92
CA ALA A 167 -2.99 -15.78 -17.01
C ALA A 167 -1.87 -16.25 -16.05
N LEU A 168 -2.00 -17.46 -15.51
CA LEU A 168 -0.98 -18.06 -14.64
C LEU A 168 0.33 -18.33 -15.39
N ASP A 169 0.27 -18.75 -16.66
CA ASP A 169 1.45 -18.90 -17.52
C ASP A 169 2.17 -17.57 -17.76
N GLN A 170 1.41 -16.47 -17.96
CA GLN A 170 2.03 -15.14 -18.07
C GLN A 170 2.72 -14.73 -16.77
N ALA A 171 2.07 -14.92 -15.61
CA ALA A 171 2.70 -14.65 -14.32
C ALA A 171 4.02 -15.42 -14.13
N LYS A 172 4.02 -16.72 -14.48
CA LYS A 172 5.20 -17.57 -14.40
C LYS A 172 6.33 -17.09 -15.33
N LYS A 173 6.02 -16.69 -16.57
CA LYS A 173 7.01 -16.11 -17.51
C LYS A 173 7.63 -14.82 -16.96
N LEU A 174 6.90 -14.08 -16.14
CA LEU A 174 7.36 -12.85 -15.49
C LEU A 174 8.09 -13.10 -14.16
N GLY A 175 8.33 -14.38 -13.80
CA GLY A 175 9.09 -14.77 -12.61
C GLY A 175 8.26 -14.91 -11.34
N PHE A 176 6.92 -14.91 -11.43
CA PHE A 176 6.05 -15.19 -10.29
C PHE A 176 5.92 -16.71 -10.12
N SER A 177 6.45 -17.27 -9.02
CA SER A 177 6.48 -18.69 -8.70
C SER A 177 5.62 -19.02 -7.49
#